data_0a0b1ff225dfc8690f6a8e5b7409af58
#
_entry.id   0a0b1ff225dfc8690f6a8e5b7409af58
#
_cell.length_a   1.000
_cell.length_b   1.000
_cell.length_c   1.000
_cell.angle_alpha   90.00
_cell.angle_beta   90.00
_cell.angle_gamma   90.00
#
_symmetry.space_group_name_H-M   'P 1'
#
loop_
_entity.id
_entity.type
_entity.pdbx_description
1 polymer ?
#
loop_
_entity_poly.entity_id
_entity_poly.type
_entity_poly.pdbx_seq_one_letter_code
_entity_poly.pdbx_strand_id
1 'polypeptide(L)'
;MRYLPKSPADREAMLKAIGARSIDDLFAPIPAEYRLNRDLKVPRQMAESEIVEWFRERSHENGDGYATFLGAGAYYHYRPVIIDSLISRGEFLTAYTPYQAEVSQGTLQSIFEFQTMICELTGMEVANASMYDGSTAAAEVVMMAVRLTGRRSALVARSVHPEYREVLATYAHHQGLPISLVPFSESGRIDLKELEKSITAETACVLIQSPNFFGTIEDVRGIAELTQKSGALLVVSIAEAVSLGIVDPPRQADIIAMEAQSFGVPLGFGGPYCGVIATREQYVRQMPGRLVGQTTDRNGKRGFVLTLATREQHIRREKATSNICTNQALIALMANIFMTIYGKVGLKELARQNLAKTDYAVQQFAKHAKILFSAAPRFNEFVVQTSEDPYAINSRILGHKIVGGLPLKKFYPELGNASLWCCTEMTNRTSIDTVVGLAAQSERSVRSANEEADVEEVAR
;
A
#
# COMPACT_ATOMS: atom_id res chain seq x y z
N MET A 1 -35.63 -22.94 -1.45
CA MET A 1 -34.22 -22.52 -1.69
C MET A 1 -33.53 -23.57 -2.55
N ARG A 2 -33.06 -23.20 -3.75
CA ARG A 2 -32.48 -24.13 -4.73
C ARG A 2 -31.16 -24.75 -4.29
N TYR A 3 -30.45 -24.14 -3.35
CA TYR A 3 -29.10 -24.57 -2.89
C TYR A 3 -29.08 -25.30 -1.56
N LEU A 4 -30.24 -25.53 -0.93
CA LEU A 4 -30.35 -26.38 0.26
C LEU A 4 -31.15 -27.63 -0.12
N PRO A 5 -30.47 -28.68 -0.59
CA PRO A 5 -31.11 -29.85 -1.20
C PRO A 5 -31.84 -30.76 -0.20
N LYS A 6 -31.85 -30.42 1.09
CA LYS A 6 -32.42 -31.30 2.12
C LYS A 6 -33.87 -30.88 2.42
N SER A 7 -34.80 -31.75 2.05
CA SER A 7 -36.22 -31.66 2.47
C SER A 7 -36.35 -32.04 3.96
N PRO A 8 -37.50 -31.72 4.58
CA PRO A 8 -37.82 -32.22 5.93
C PRO A 8 -37.72 -33.75 6.03
N ALA A 9 -38.16 -34.47 5.02
CA ALA A 9 -38.08 -35.95 4.98
C ALA A 9 -36.62 -36.43 4.90
N ASP A 10 -35.73 -35.73 4.13
CA ASP A 10 -34.31 -36.05 4.08
C ASP A 10 -33.65 -35.84 5.46
N ARG A 11 -34.00 -34.76 6.15
CA ARG A 11 -33.48 -34.51 7.51
C ARG A 11 -33.90 -35.58 8.50
N GLU A 12 -35.18 -35.97 8.46
CA GLU A 12 -35.69 -37.07 9.33
C GLU A 12 -34.99 -38.39 9.05
N ALA A 13 -34.79 -38.74 7.77
CA ALA A 13 -34.07 -39.93 7.39
C ALA A 13 -32.58 -39.89 7.86
N MET A 14 -31.95 -38.73 7.78
CA MET A 14 -30.57 -38.53 8.26
C MET A 14 -30.48 -38.65 9.78
N LEU A 15 -31.39 -38.03 10.53
CA LEU A 15 -31.44 -38.13 11.99
C LEU A 15 -31.65 -39.58 12.43
N LYS A 16 -32.57 -40.30 11.79
CA LYS A 16 -32.81 -41.70 12.03
C LYS A 16 -31.56 -42.58 11.76
N ALA A 17 -30.86 -42.31 10.67
CA ALA A 17 -29.64 -43.05 10.30
C ALA A 17 -28.52 -42.93 11.33
N ILE A 18 -28.41 -41.79 12.01
CA ILE A 18 -27.38 -41.50 13.04
C ILE A 18 -27.92 -41.77 14.48
N GLY A 19 -29.17 -42.18 14.63
CA GLY A 19 -29.77 -42.47 15.92
C GLY A 19 -30.13 -41.26 16.76
N ALA A 20 -30.22 -40.05 16.15
CA ALA A 20 -30.64 -38.81 16.80
C ALA A 20 -32.13 -38.59 16.60
N ARG A 21 -32.82 -38.04 17.62
CA ARG A 21 -34.28 -37.74 17.57
C ARG A 21 -34.55 -36.34 17.02
N SER A 22 -33.59 -35.43 17.22
CA SER A 22 -33.69 -34.04 16.79
C SER A 22 -32.32 -33.47 16.43
N ILE A 23 -32.30 -32.31 15.77
CA ILE A 23 -31.07 -31.56 15.54
C ILE A 23 -30.44 -31.13 16.87
N ASP A 24 -31.24 -30.81 17.88
CA ASP A 24 -30.75 -30.40 19.20
C ASP A 24 -29.97 -31.50 19.91
N ASP A 25 -30.31 -32.78 19.65
CA ASP A 25 -29.54 -33.90 20.18
C ASP A 25 -28.09 -33.92 19.68
N LEU A 26 -27.80 -33.34 18.50
CA LEU A 26 -26.44 -33.23 17.97
C LEU A 26 -25.56 -32.24 18.75
N PHE A 27 -26.19 -31.36 19.49
CA PHE A 27 -25.50 -30.41 20.36
C PHE A 27 -25.40 -30.88 21.81
N ALA A 28 -25.85 -32.09 22.11
CA ALA A 28 -25.81 -32.68 23.47
C ALA A 28 -24.40 -32.65 24.11
N PRO A 29 -23.28 -32.81 23.36
CA PRO A 29 -21.92 -32.70 23.92
C PRO A 29 -21.56 -31.30 24.43
N ILE A 30 -22.29 -30.25 24.02
CA ILE A 30 -22.07 -28.90 24.53
C ILE A 30 -22.83 -28.73 25.84
N PRO A 31 -22.16 -28.42 26.98
CA PRO A 31 -22.86 -28.20 28.25
C PRO A 31 -23.91 -27.08 28.14
N ALA A 32 -25.01 -27.24 28.89
CA ALA A 32 -26.17 -26.34 28.78
C ALA A 32 -25.85 -24.89 29.09
N GLU A 33 -24.90 -24.63 30.00
CA GLU A 33 -24.45 -23.27 30.37
C GLU A 33 -23.72 -22.53 29.22
N TYR A 34 -23.21 -23.25 28.24
CA TYR A 34 -22.55 -22.67 27.06
C TYR A 34 -23.46 -22.59 25.84
N ARG A 35 -24.69 -23.08 25.93
CA ARG A 35 -25.67 -23.03 24.82
C ARG A 35 -26.40 -21.70 24.83
N LEU A 36 -26.51 -21.09 23.64
CA LEU A 36 -27.31 -19.89 23.47
C LEU A 36 -28.80 -20.26 23.43
N ASN A 37 -29.56 -19.91 24.49
CA ASN A 37 -31.01 -20.15 24.61
C ASN A 37 -31.86 -18.95 24.18
N ARG A 38 -31.42 -18.18 23.23
CA ARG A 38 -32.09 -17.05 22.65
C ARG A 38 -31.77 -16.89 21.18
N ASP A 39 -32.62 -16.19 20.44
CA ASP A 39 -32.31 -15.80 19.07
C ASP A 39 -31.11 -14.89 19.01
N LEU A 40 -30.37 -14.98 17.90
CA LEU A 40 -29.28 -14.05 17.60
C LEU A 40 -29.84 -12.65 17.41
N LYS A 41 -29.12 -11.64 17.95
CA LYS A 41 -29.44 -10.23 17.72
C LYS A 41 -28.90 -9.80 16.34
N VAL A 42 -29.47 -10.35 15.28
CA VAL A 42 -29.16 -10.00 13.89
C VAL A 42 -30.35 -9.26 13.26
N PRO A 43 -30.10 -8.42 12.24
CA PRO A 43 -31.18 -7.79 11.49
C PRO A 43 -32.16 -8.84 10.93
N ARG A 44 -33.41 -8.44 10.76
CA ARG A 44 -34.42 -9.28 10.09
C ARG A 44 -33.99 -9.58 8.63
N GLN A 45 -34.55 -10.63 8.08
CA GLN A 45 -34.43 -10.87 6.64
C GLN A 45 -34.99 -9.67 5.86
N MET A 46 -34.25 -9.21 4.88
CA MET A 46 -34.58 -8.09 4.02
C MET A 46 -34.74 -8.58 2.57
N ALA A 47 -35.59 -7.93 1.79
CA ALA A 47 -35.68 -8.13 0.37
C ALA A 47 -34.47 -7.51 -0.32
N GLU A 48 -34.11 -7.98 -1.54
CA GLU A 48 -32.98 -7.47 -2.30
C GLU A 48 -33.02 -5.94 -2.47
N SER A 49 -34.17 -5.38 -2.80
CA SER A 49 -34.35 -3.93 -2.93
C SER A 49 -34.06 -3.17 -1.63
N GLU A 50 -34.53 -3.68 -0.48
CA GLU A 50 -34.26 -3.09 0.84
C GLU A 50 -32.76 -3.13 1.17
N ILE A 51 -32.08 -4.25 0.84
CA ILE A 51 -30.61 -4.39 1.06
C ILE A 51 -29.84 -3.39 0.18
N VAL A 52 -30.20 -3.27 -1.10
CA VAL A 52 -29.52 -2.34 -2.03
C VAL A 52 -29.72 -0.90 -1.57
N GLU A 53 -30.94 -0.52 -1.15
CA GLU A 53 -31.23 0.83 -0.65
C GLU A 53 -30.44 1.12 0.64
N TRP A 54 -30.46 0.19 1.59
CA TRP A 54 -29.75 0.32 2.85
C TRP A 54 -28.23 0.52 2.65
N PHE A 55 -27.60 -0.28 1.78
CA PHE A 55 -26.18 -0.12 1.49
C PHE A 55 -25.88 1.18 0.72
N ARG A 56 -26.77 1.62 -0.16
CA ARG A 56 -26.62 2.91 -0.86
C ARG A 56 -26.65 4.07 0.13
N GLU A 57 -27.58 4.09 1.07
CA GLU A 57 -27.61 5.10 2.13
C GLU A 57 -26.32 5.10 2.96
N ARG A 58 -25.88 3.90 3.40
CA ARG A 58 -24.64 3.77 4.18
C ARG A 58 -23.40 4.22 3.40
N SER A 59 -23.37 4.01 2.08
CA SER A 59 -22.22 4.44 1.27
C SER A 59 -22.02 5.95 1.29
N HIS A 60 -23.09 6.73 1.36
CA HIS A 60 -23.04 8.20 1.45
C HIS A 60 -22.47 8.70 2.79
N GLU A 61 -22.45 7.87 3.83
CA GLU A 61 -21.88 8.22 5.13
C GLU A 61 -20.33 8.18 5.11
N ASN A 62 -19.72 7.62 4.07
CA ASN A 62 -18.28 7.41 3.95
C ASN A 62 -17.54 8.58 3.27
N GLY A 63 -18.01 9.80 3.40
CA GLY A 63 -17.33 10.99 2.88
C GLY A 63 -17.61 11.25 1.39
N ASP A 64 -18.76 10.86 0.90
CA ASP A 64 -19.23 11.20 -0.46
C ASP A 64 -19.23 12.70 -0.68
N GLY A 65 -18.61 13.16 -1.78
CA GLY A 65 -18.45 14.57 -2.10
C GLY A 65 -17.37 15.32 -1.30
N TYR A 66 -16.52 14.61 -0.55
CA TYR A 66 -15.37 15.22 0.11
C TYR A 66 -14.17 15.29 -0.83
N ALA A 67 -13.48 16.44 -0.85
CA ALA A 67 -12.14 16.52 -1.41
C ALA A 67 -11.14 15.94 -0.38
N THR A 68 -10.12 15.24 -0.84
CA THR A 68 -9.11 14.67 0.06
C THR A 68 -7.70 15.18 -0.27
N PHE A 69 -6.93 15.44 0.78
CA PHE A 69 -5.51 15.73 0.74
C PHE A 69 -4.69 14.69 1.53
N LEU A 70 -5.31 13.54 1.84
CA LEU A 70 -4.62 12.39 2.41
C LEU A 70 -3.89 11.62 1.32
N GLY A 71 -2.71 11.14 1.67
CA GLY A 71 -1.90 10.17 0.95
C GLY A 71 -1.43 9.11 1.94
N ALA A 72 -0.15 9.17 2.32
CA ALA A 72 0.46 8.29 3.33
C ALA A 72 0.31 6.80 2.98
N GLY A 73 0.66 6.43 1.74
CA GLY A 73 0.70 5.03 1.29
C GLY A 73 -0.56 4.52 0.61
N ALA A 74 -1.65 5.30 0.59
CA ALA A 74 -2.87 5.00 -0.16
C ALA A 74 -3.37 6.28 -0.84
N TYR A 75 -3.51 6.26 -2.16
CA TYR A 75 -3.66 7.48 -2.95
C TYR A 75 -4.94 7.46 -3.78
N TYR A 76 -5.63 8.60 -3.82
CA TYR A 76 -6.86 8.76 -4.57
C TYR A 76 -6.55 9.23 -6.00
N HIS A 77 -6.52 8.27 -6.94
CA HIS A 77 -6.30 8.50 -8.36
C HIS A 77 -7.58 8.25 -9.18
N TYR A 78 -7.64 8.83 -10.37
CA TYR A 78 -8.71 8.53 -11.31
C TYR A 78 -8.63 7.08 -11.78
N ARG A 79 -9.73 6.38 -11.61
CA ARG A 79 -9.86 4.98 -12.02
C ARG A 79 -10.70 4.90 -13.32
N PRO A 80 -10.12 4.47 -14.45
CA PRO A 80 -10.87 4.32 -15.69
C PRO A 80 -12.05 3.35 -15.57
N VAL A 81 -13.23 3.74 -16.03
CA VAL A 81 -14.48 2.97 -15.92
C VAL A 81 -14.38 1.58 -16.56
N ILE A 82 -13.58 1.44 -17.61
CA ILE A 82 -13.39 0.15 -18.30
C ILE A 82 -12.77 -0.92 -17.41
N ILE A 83 -12.05 -0.55 -16.34
CA ILE A 83 -11.50 -1.53 -15.38
C ILE A 83 -12.64 -2.36 -14.80
N ASP A 84 -13.73 -1.71 -14.33
CA ASP A 84 -14.88 -2.41 -13.76
C ASP A 84 -15.55 -3.33 -14.76
N SER A 85 -15.67 -2.88 -16.01
CA SER A 85 -16.27 -3.68 -17.08
C SER A 85 -15.46 -4.93 -17.40
N LEU A 86 -14.13 -4.85 -17.37
CA LEU A 86 -13.26 -5.99 -17.68
C LEU A 86 -13.14 -6.97 -16.52
N ILE A 87 -12.97 -6.49 -15.29
CA ILE A 87 -12.83 -7.38 -14.13
C ILE A 87 -14.11 -8.10 -13.75
N SER A 88 -15.28 -7.55 -14.13
CA SER A 88 -16.58 -8.20 -13.90
C SER A 88 -16.92 -9.30 -14.89
N ARG A 89 -16.12 -9.51 -15.93
CA ARG A 89 -16.28 -10.63 -16.85
C ARG A 89 -16.02 -11.95 -16.14
N GLY A 90 -16.89 -12.95 -16.36
CA GLY A 90 -16.82 -14.25 -15.72
C GLY A 90 -15.47 -14.99 -15.90
N GLU A 91 -14.75 -14.69 -16.99
CA GLU A 91 -13.43 -15.25 -17.29
C GLU A 91 -12.34 -14.75 -16.32
N PHE A 92 -12.51 -13.56 -15.73
CA PHE A 92 -11.53 -12.89 -14.89
C PHE A 92 -11.98 -12.67 -13.43
N LEU A 93 -13.28 -12.77 -13.15
CA LEU A 93 -13.85 -12.45 -11.83
C LEU A 93 -13.50 -13.54 -10.81
N THR A 94 -12.22 -13.65 -10.49
CA THR A 94 -11.69 -14.54 -9.47
C THR A 94 -10.33 -14.05 -8.98
N ALA A 95 -10.08 -14.21 -7.69
CA ALA A 95 -8.73 -14.06 -7.11
C ALA A 95 -8.03 -15.42 -6.91
N TYR A 96 -8.67 -16.53 -7.33
CA TYR A 96 -8.10 -17.86 -7.17
C TYR A 96 -6.86 -18.06 -8.05
N THR A 97 -5.89 -18.78 -7.52
CA THR A 97 -4.66 -19.07 -8.25
C THR A 97 -4.94 -19.99 -9.43
N PRO A 98 -4.48 -19.66 -10.64
CA PRO A 98 -4.71 -20.47 -11.85
C PRO A 98 -3.79 -21.69 -11.91
N TYR A 99 -4.02 -22.67 -11.04
CA TYR A 99 -3.19 -23.90 -10.98
C TYR A 99 -3.28 -24.76 -12.23
N GLN A 100 -4.47 -24.80 -12.86
CA GLN A 100 -4.70 -25.58 -14.07
C GLN A 100 -4.43 -24.71 -15.30
N ALA A 101 -3.22 -24.80 -15.84
CA ALA A 101 -2.80 -24.00 -16.98
C ALA A 101 -3.68 -24.22 -18.20
N GLU A 102 -4.22 -25.43 -18.37
CA GLU A 102 -5.04 -25.83 -19.52
C GLU A 102 -6.31 -24.99 -19.70
N VAL A 103 -6.91 -24.55 -18.58
CA VAL A 103 -8.17 -23.78 -18.57
C VAL A 103 -8.00 -22.34 -18.18
N SER A 104 -6.80 -21.90 -17.84
CA SER A 104 -6.52 -20.56 -17.27
C SER A 104 -5.50 -19.76 -18.06
N GLN A 105 -5.34 -20.02 -19.36
CA GLN A 105 -4.31 -19.36 -20.18
C GLN A 105 -4.46 -17.84 -20.22
N GLY A 106 -5.70 -17.30 -20.30
CA GLY A 106 -5.93 -15.85 -20.30
C GLY A 106 -5.51 -15.19 -18.99
N THR A 107 -5.83 -15.80 -17.84
CA THR A 107 -5.42 -15.31 -16.51
C THR A 107 -3.90 -15.39 -16.34
N LEU A 108 -3.28 -16.49 -16.74
CA LEU A 108 -1.83 -16.65 -16.68
C LEU A 108 -1.10 -15.65 -17.57
N GLN A 109 -1.62 -15.41 -18.79
CA GLN A 109 -1.08 -14.39 -19.68
C GLN A 109 -1.16 -13.00 -19.06
N SER A 110 -2.29 -12.63 -18.48
CA SER A 110 -2.43 -11.31 -17.84
C SER A 110 -1.47 -11.11 -16.66
N ILE A 111 -1.21 -12.17 -15.89
CA ILE A 111 -0.21 -12.13 -14.82
C ILE A 111 1.21 -11.96 -15.41
N PHE A 112 1.53 -12.69 -16.47
CA PHE A 112 2.82 -12.56 -17.14
C PHE A 112 3.03 -11.14 -17.71
N GLU A 113 2.00 -10.54 -18.29
CA GLU A 113 2.03 -9.16 -18.79
C GLU A 113 2.19 -8.15 -17.63
N PHE A 114 1.50 -8.35 -16.50
CA PHE A 114 1.70 -7.56 -15.30
C PHE A 114 3.16 -7.60 -14.82
N GLN A 115 3.75 -8.80 -14.70
CA GLN A 115 5.15 -8.97 -14.32
C GLN A 115 6.08 -8.20 -15.28
N THR A 116 5.82 -8.28 -16.58
CA THR A 116 6.59 -7.59 -17.62
C THR A 116 6.52 -6.07 -17.45
N MET A 117 5.31 -5.52 -17.25
CA MET A 117 5.14 -4.07 -17.06
C MET A 117 5.83 -3.57 -15.80
N ILE A 118 5.79 -4.35 -14.72
CA ILE A 118 6.52 -4.02 -13.49
C ILE A 118 8.03 -4.01 -13.74
N CYS A 119 8.58 -4.98 -14.47
CA CYS A 119 9.99 -5.00 -14.84
C CYS A 119 10.37 -3.76 -15.65
N GLU A 120 9.57 -3.39 -16.64
CA GLU A 120 9.80 -2.20 -17.47
C GLU A 120 9.76 -0.90 -16.65
N LEU A 121 8.80 -0.77 -15.72
CA LEU A 121 8.67 0.41 -14.87
C LEU A 121 9.81 0.54 -13.85
N THR A 122 10.23 -0.57 -13.27
CA THR A 122 11.23 -0.57 -12.19
C THR A 122 12.66 -0.70 -12.69
N GLY A 123 12.84 -1.20 -13.92
CA GLY A 123 14.15 -1.55 -14.48
C GLY A 123 14.76 -2.80 -13.85
N MET A 124 13.95 -3.63 -13.18
CA MET A 124 14.33 -4.94 -12.67
C MET A 124 14.14 -6.03 -13.71
N GLU A 125 14.80 -7.17 -13.50
CA GLU A 125 14.81 -8.28 -14.47
C GLU A 125 13.66 -9.25 -14.26
N VAL A 126 13.17 -9.38 -13.02
CA VAL A 126 12.07 -10.28 -12.65
C VAL A 126 11.13 -9.60 -11.67
N ALA A 127 9.82 -9.80 -11.85
CA ALA A 127 8.80 -9.40 -10.89
C ALA A 127 7.87 -10.58 -10.59
N ASN A 128 7.32 -10.63 -9.38
CA ASN A 128 6.34 -11.66 -9.00
C ASN A 128 4.91 -11.32 -9.47
N ALA A 129 4.02 -12.27 -9.35
CA ALA A 129 2.61 -12.13 -9.73
C ALA A 129 1.79 -11.17 -8.86
N SER A 130 2.21 -10.89 -7.68
CA SER A 130 1.89 -9.90 -6.65
C SER A 130 2.06 -10.47 -5.24
N MET A 131 2.02 -9.58 -4.27
CA MET A 131 1.95 -9.84 -2.82
C MET A 131 0.59 -9.35 -2.29
N TYR A 132 0.38 -9.37 -0.97
CA TYR A 132 -0.85 -8.86 -0.38
C TYR A 132 -0.93 -7.33 -0.49
N ASP A 133 0.13 -6.65 -0.07
CA ASP A 133 0.28 -5.20 -0.11
C ASP A 133 1.78 -4.82 -0.06
N GLY A 134 2.06 -3.52 -0.19
CA GLY A 134 3.42 -2.98 -0.17
C GLY A 134 4.13 -3.19 1.17
N SER A 135 3.42 -3.19 2.28
CA SER A 135 4.00 -3.36 3.62
C SER A 135 4.50 -4.79 3.83
N THR A 136 3.70 -5.78 3.45
CA THR A 136 4.10 -7.19 3.48
C THR A 136 5.20 -7.48 2.45
N ALA A 137 5.16 -6.85 1.28
CA ALA A 137 6.25 -6.94 0.31
C ALA A 137 7.55 -6.40 0.90
N ALA A 138 7.53 -5.23 1.58
CA ALA A 138 8.71 -4.66 2.22
C ALA A 138 9.28 -5.56 3.33
N ALA A 139 8.43 -6.17 4.15
CA ALA A 139 8.87 -7.13 5.17
C ALA A 139 9.51 -8.39 4.53
N GLU A 140 8.86 -8.96 3.53
CA GLU A 140 9.34 -10.18 2.86
C GLU A 140 10.66 -9.97 2.10
N VAL A 141 10.91 -8.80 1.52
CA VAL A 141 12.19 -8.52 0.85
C VAL A 141 13.34 -8.36 1.83
N VAL A 142 13.10 -7.83 3.04
CA VAL A 142 14.10 -7.84 4.12
C VAL A 142 14.44 -9.27 4.54
N MET A 143 13.42 -10.11 4.73
CA MET A 143 13.64 -11.54 5.02
C MET A 143 14.36 -12.25 3.86
N MET A 144 14.05 -11.90 2.61
CA MET A 144 14.76 -12.38 1.43
C MET A 144 16.23 -11.96 1.43
N ALA A 145 16.54 -10.70 1.75
CA ALA A 145 17.91 -10.20 1.84
C ALA A 145 18.73 -10.94 2.92
N VAL A 146 18.12 -11.24 4.07
CA VAL A 146 18.74 -12.06 5.13
C VAL A 146 19.10 -13.46 4.60
N ARG A 147 18.17 -14.11 3.88
CA ARG A 147 18.44 -15.43 3.27
C ARG A 147 19.52 -15.39 2.21
N LEU A 148 19.55 -14.35 1.38
CA LEU A 148 20.53 -14.19 0.31
C LEU A 148 21.95 -13.95 0.83
N THR A 149 22.10 -13.13 1.86
CA THR A 149 23.40 -12.73 2.39
C THR A 149 23.91 -13.66 3.50
N GLY A 150 23.01 -14.38 4.16
CA GLY A 150 23.32 -15.12 5.40
C GLY A 150 23.59 -14.23 6.61
N ARG A 151 23.47 -12.91 6.49
CA ARG A 151 23.69 -11.91 7.56
C ARG A 151 22.44 -11.71 8.39
N ARG A 152 22.58 -11.22 9.62
CA ARG A 152 21.51 -11.27 10.62
C ARG A 152 21.11 -9.92 11.19
N SER A 153 21.24 -8.84 10.45
CA SER A 153 20.70 -7.53 10.83
C SER A 153 20.22 -6.75 9.61
N ALA A 154 19.29 -5.83 9.79
CA ALA A 154 18.86 -4.92 8.72
C ALA A 154 18.81 -3.48 9.23
N LEU A 155 19.16 -2.54 8.35
CA LEU A 155 19.02 -1.11 8.56
C LEU A 155 17.80 -0.62 7.81
N VAL A 156 17.00 0.24 8.45
CA VAL A 156 15.77 0.80 7.86
C VAL A 156 15.79 2.31 8.01
N ALA A 157 15.62 3.04 6.92
CA ALA A 157 15.51 4.48 7.01
C ALA A 157 14.29 4.87 7.83
N ARG A 158 14.42 5.82 8.74
CA ARG A 158 13.32 6.31 9.55
C ARG A 158 12.26 7.04 8.71
N SER A 159 12.62 7.45 7.48
CA SER A 159 11.75 8.01 6.46
C SER A 159 10.92 6.97 5.68
N VAL A 160 11.07 5.66 5.96
CA VAL A 160 10.15 4.61 5.48
C VAL A 160 8.81 4.76 6.21
N HIS A 161 7.72 4.48 5.50
CA HIS A 161 6.35 4.53 6.02
C HIS A 161 6.24 3.90 7.42
N PRO A 162 5.69 4.59 8.43
CA PRO A 162 5.65 4.10 9.81
C PRO A 162 5.02 2.72 9.95
N GLU A 163 3.88 2.48 9.30
CA GLU A 163 3.18 1.20 9.37
C GLU A 163 3.96 0.08 8.65
N TYR A 164 4.71 0.38 7.57
CA TYR A 164 5.61 -0.59 6.95
C TYR A 164 6.71 -1.02 7.93
N ARG A 165 7.24 -0.07 8.71
CA ARG A 165 8.22 -0.37 9.76
C ARG A 165 7.63 -1.23 10.87
N GLU A 166 6.35 -1.01 11.26
CA GLU A 166 5.64 -1.83 12.25
C GLU A 166 5.39 -3.25 11.74
N VAL A 167 4.96 -3.41 10.49
CA VAL A 167 4.80 -4.73 9.86
C VAL A 167 6.15 -5.46 9.82
N LEU A 168 7.21 -4.80 9.37
CA LEU A 168 8.55 -5.38 9.37
C LEU A 168 9.01 -5.76 10.78
N ALA A 169 8.78 -4.92 11.79
CA ALA A 169 9.11 -5.22 13.18
C ALA A 169 8.39 -6.48 13.68
N THR A 170 7.12 -6.67 13.29
CA THR A 170 6.35 -7.87 13.62
C THR A 170 6.98 -9.13 13.02
N TYR A 171 7.37 -9.10 11.74
CA TYR A 171 8.08 -10.22 11.09
C TYR A 171 9.44 -10.49 11.73
N ALA A 172 10.21 -9.45 11.99
CA ALA A 172 11.56 -9.53 12.52
C ALA A 172 11.61 -10.05 13.97
N HIS A 173 10.65 -9.63 14.81
CA HIS A 173 10.58 -9.97 16.23
C HIS A 173 10.61 -11.49 16.46
N HIS A 174 9.73 -12.21 15.78
CA HIS A 174 9.60 -13.66 15.95
C HIS A 174 10.74 -14.48 15.30
N GLN A 175 11.54 -13.83 14.44
CA GLN A 175 12.73 -14.44 13.84
C GLN A 175 14.02 -14.04 14.56
N GLY A 176 13.94 -13.20 15.58
CA GLY A 176 15.10 -12.69 16.30
C GLY A 176 16.03 -11.87 15.39
N LEU A 177 15.48 -11.15 14.41
CA LEU A 177 16.23 -10.30 13.48
C LEU A 177 16.30 -8.87 14.01
N PRO A 178 17.49 -8.37 14.39
CA PRO A 178 17.67 -6.97 14.79
C PRO A 178 17.38 -6.02 13.63
N ILE A 179 16.50 -5.05 13.86
CA ILE A 179 16.21 -3.93 12.97
C ILE A 179 16.69 -2.65 13.64
N SER A 180 17.56 -1.89 12.97
CA SER A 180 18.02 -0.58 13.44
C SER A 180 17.52 0.52 12.51
N LEU A 181 17.00 1.60 13.11
CA LEU A 181 16.51 2.74 12.36
C LEU A 181 17.64 3.74 12.11
N VAL A 182 17.83 4.14 10.86
CA VAL A 182 18.76 5.20 10.46
C VAL A 182 17.98 6.52 10.40
N PRO A 183 18.42 7.59 11.08
CA PRO A 183 17.72 8.87 11.10
C PRO A 183 17.68 9.52 9.71
N PHE A 184 16.80 10.49 9.55
CA PHE A 184 16.78 11.39 8.39
C PHE A 184 17.51 12.70 8.71
N SER A 185 18.06 13.32 7.66
CA SER A 185 18.73 14.62 7.72
C SER A 185 17.72 15.78 7.67
N GLU A 186 18.19 17.01 7.73
CA GLU A 186 17.37 18.23 7.56
C GLU A 186 16.63 18.27 6.21
N SER A 187 17.09 17.53 5.20
CA SER A 187 16.42 17.43 3.91
C SER A 187 15.26 16.43 3.88
N GLY A 188 15.00 15.70 4.97
CA GLY A 188 14.01 14.63 5.06
C GLY A 188 14.43 13.32 4.40
N ARG A 189 15.63 13.26 3.81
CA ARG A 189 16.24 12.04 3.26
C ARG A 189 17.00 11.30 4.35
N ILE A 190 17.29 10.01 4.13
CA ILE A 190 18.17 9.25 5.02
C ILE A 190 19.49 10.00 5.24
N ASP A 191 19.98 10.03 6.46
CA ASP A 191 21.29 10.61 6.77
C ASP A 191 22.39 9.65 6.34
N LEU A 192 23.12 10.00 5.26
CA LEU A 192 24.19 9.16 4.70
C LEU A 192 25.37 8.98 5.65
N LYS A 193 25.66 9.96 6.52
CA LYS A 193 26.76 9.86 7.49
C LYS A 193 26.41 8.87 8.59
N GLU A 194 25.17 8.91 9.08
CA GLU A 194 24.69 7.96 10.08
C GLU A 194 24.49 6.57 9.47
N LEU A 195 24.08 6.48 8.20
CA LEU A 195 24.01 5.22 7.47
C LEU A 195 25.42 4.57 7.39
N GLU A 196 26.44 5.31 6.94
CA GLU A 196 27.80 4.80 6.81
C GLU A 196 28.36 4.26 8.14
N LYS A 197 28.09 4.96 9.25
CA LYS A 197 28.49 4.50 10.60
C LYS A 197 27.71 3.26 11.07
N SER A 198 26.47 3.10 10.63
CA SER A 198 25.58 2.04 11.08
C SER A 198 25.77 0.72 10.32
N ILE A 199 26.32 0.77 9.12
CA ILE A 199 26.58 -0.43 8.31
C ILE A 199 27.70 -1.24 8.94
N THR A 200 27.45 -2.53 9.15
CA THR A 200 28.42 -3.50 9.70
C THR A 200 28.54 -4.73 8.78
N ALA A 201 29.48 -5.61 9.08
CA ALA A 201 29.62 -6.90 8.38
C ALA A 201 28.37 -7.80 8.52
N GLU A 202 27.56 -7.58 9.57
CA GLU A 202 26.32 -8.33 9.82
C GLU A 202 25.09 -7.71 9.14
N THR A 203 25.24 -6.56 8.49
CA THR A 203 24.12 -5.89 7.81
C THR A 203 23.76 -6.63 6.53
N ALA A 204 22.58 -7.26 6.50
CA ALA A 204 22.04 -7.97 5.35
C ALA A 204 21.56 -6.99 4.27
N CYS A 205 20.85 -5.95 4.66
CA CYS A 205 20.31 -4.95 3.74
C CYS A 205 20.09 -3.59 4.41
N VAL A 206 19.93 -2.59 3.55
CA VAL A 206 19.42 -1.26 3.88
C VAL A 206 18.08 -1.09 3.17
N LEU A 207 17.00 -0.89 3.92
CA LEU A 207 15.68 -0.58 3.39
C LEU A 207 15.44 0.92 3.41
N ILE A 208 15.18 1.50 2.24
CA ILE A 208 14.71 2.88 2.07
C ILE A 208 13.37 2.90 1.37
N GLN A 209 12.70 4.05 1.36
CA GLN A 209 11.51 4.29 0.54
C GLN A 209 11.76 5.51 -0.34
N SER A 210 11.36 5.44 -1.63
CA SER A 210 11.48 6.59 -2.55
C SER A 210 10.34 6.59 -3.57
N PRO A 211 9.51 7.64 -3.63
CA PRO A 211 9.46 8.76 -2.67
C PRO A 211 9.23 8.26 -1.23
N ASN A 212 9.87 8.91 -0.26
CA ASN A 212 9.77 8.48 1.14
C ASN A 212 8.49 9.02 1.82
N PHE A 213 8.27 8.70 3.09
CA PHE A 213 7.05 9.06 3.81
C PHE A 213 6.82 10.58 3.95
N PHE A 214 7.84 11.38 3.73
CA PHE A 214 7.71 12.86 3.69
C PHE A 214 7.46 13.39 2.27
N GLY A 215 7.32 12.51 1.28
CA GLY A 215 7.19 12.83 -0.13
C GLY A 215 8.51 13.13 -0.84
N THR A 216 9.66 13.11 -0.13
CA THR A 216 10.96 13.44 -0.73
C THR A 216 11.56 12.25 -1.49
N ILE A 217 12.29 12.54 -2.56
CA ILE A 217 12.97 11.55 -3.39
C ILE A 217 14.38 11.32 -2.83
N GLU A 218 14.70 10.08 -2.46
CA GLU A 218 15.99 9.69 -1.88
C GLU A 218 17.14 9.73 -2.90
N ASP A 219 18.38 9.88 -2.42
CA ASP A 219 19.59 9.69 -3.24
C ASP A 219 19.95 8.21 -3.33
N VAL A 220 19.22 7.48 -4.15
CA VAL A 220 19.40 6.04 -4.31
C VAL A 220 20.80 5.68 -4.75
N ARG A 221 21.46 6.52 -5.56
CA ARG A 221 22.83 6.27 -6.04
C ARG A 221 23.84 6.36 -4.90
N GLY A 222 23.81 7.42 -4.11
CA GLY A 222 24.71 7.58 -2.97
C GLY A 222 24.55 6.46 -1.94
N ILE A 223 23.31 6.02 -1.71
CA ILE A 223 23.02 4.89 -0.80
C ILE A 223 23.57 3.57 -1.39
N ALA A 224 23.38 3.34 -2.69
CA ALA A 224 23.88 2.15 -3.37
C ALA A 224 25.40 2.01 -3.28
N GLU A 225 26.13 3.12 -3.39
CA GLU A 225 27.59 3.12 -3.24
C GLU A 225 28.05 2.65 -1.85
N LEU A 226 27.31 3.04 -0.80
CA LEU A 226 27.59 2.62 0.59
C LEU A 226 27.28 1.13 0.80
N THR A 227 26.12 0.68 0.32
CA THR A 227 25.71 -0.72 0.46
C THR A 227 26.62 -1.66 -0.32
N GLN A 228 27.01 -1.31 -1.55
CA GLN A 228 27.93 -2.10 -2.37
C GLN A 228 29.30 -2.26 -1.72
N LYS A 229 29.88 -1.20 -1.15
CA LYS A 229 31.16 -1.25 -0.42
C LYS A 229 31.15 -2.25 0.73
N SER A 230 30.01 -2.38 1.41
CA SER A 230 29.86 -3.27 2.56
C SER A 230 29.40 -4.69 2.20
N GLY A 231 28.91 -4.88 0.96
CA GLY A 231 28.25 -6.11 0.51
C GLY A 231 26.86 -6.33 1.13
N ALA A 232 26.23 -5.27 1.66
CA ALA A 232 24.84 -5.28 2.05
C ALA A 232 23.95 -5.03 0.81
N LEU A 233 22.74 -5.59 0.77
CA LEU A 233 21.81 -5.36 -0.32
C LEU A 233 21.05 -4.04 -0.14
N LEU A 234 20.84 -3.32 -1.24
CA LEU A 234 19.96 -2.16 -1.25
C LEU A 234 18.53 -2.59 -1.59
N VAL A 235 17.62 -2.35 -0.66
CA VAL A 235 16.18 -2.58 -0.83
C VAL A 235 15.48 -1.23 -0.92
N VAL A 236 14.70 -1.03 -1.98
CA VAL A 236 13.92 0.19 -2.17
C VAL A 236 12.43 -0.12 -2.11
N SER A 237 11.72 0.52 -1.20
CA SER A 237 10.25 0.50 -1.17
C SER A 237 9.69 1.66 -2.00
N ILE A 238 8.60 1.40 -2.73
CA ILE A 238 7.87 2.41 -3.52
C ILE A 238 6.40 2.33 -3.10
N ALA A 239 5.96 3.28 -2.29
CA ALA A 239 4.56 3.32 -1.84
C ALA A 239 3.63 3.98 -2.87
N GLU A 240 4.15 4.94 -3.64
CA GLU A 240 3.41 5.66 -4.69
C GLU A 240 3.94 5.29 -6.09
N ALA A 241 3.30 4.30 -6.72
CA ALA A 241 3.75 3.74 -7.99
C ALA A 241 3.64 4.71 -9.18
N VAL A 242 2.71 5.66 -9.17
CA VAL A 242 2.56 6.68 -10.24
C VAL A 242 3.80 7.56 -10.33
N SER A 243 4.59 7.68 -9.27
CA SER A 243 5.87 8.41 -9.28
C SER A 243 6.81 7.94 -10.38
N LEU A 244 6.79 6.64 -10.72
CA LEU A 244 7.62 6.04 -11.77
C LEU A 244 7.32 6.59 -13.18
N GLY A 245 6.25 7.35 -13.35
CA GLY A 245 5.96 8.07 -14.60
C GLY A 245 6.97 9.20 -14.90
N ILE A 246 7.63 9.78 -13.88
CA ILE A 246 8.60 10.89 -14.03
C ILE A 246 9.85 10.77 -13.15
N VAL A 247 9.79 9.99 -12.08
CA VAL A 247 10.97 9.71 -11.23
C VAL A 247 11.76 8.57 -11.86
N ASP A 248 13.07 8.72 -11.94
CA ASP A 248 13.93 7.64 -12.45
C ASP A 248 13.77 6.39 -11.60
N PRO A 249 13.58 5.22 -12.23
CA PRO A 249 13.49 3.96 -11.50
C PRO A 249 14.76 3.71 -10.67
N PRO A 250 14.65 3.13 -9.48
CA PRO A 250 15.82 2.84 -8.63
C PRO A 250 16.62 1.63 -9.13
N ARG A 251 17.21 1.74 -10.33
CA ARG A 251 17.94 0.67 -11.03
C ARG A 251 19.18 0.19 -10.26
N GLN A 252 19.65 0.97 -9.28
CA GLN A 252 20.78 0.61 -8.41
C GLN A 252 20.35 -0.34 -7.27
N ALA A 253 19.06 -0.48 -7.03
CA ALA A 253 18.55 -1.42 -6.02
C ALA A 253 18.82 -2.89 -6.42
N ASP A 254 19.00 -3.72 -5.42
CA ASP A 254 19.04 -5.17 -5.58
C ASP A 254 17.62 -5.76 -5.60
N ILE A 255 16.75 -5.21 -4.75
CA ILE A 255 15.37 -5.66 -4.60
C ILE A 255 14.46 -4.43 -4.45
N ILE A 256 13.32 -4.46 -5.10
CA ILE A 256 12.25 -3.47 -4.97
C ILE A 256 11.02 -4.12 -4.33
N ALA A 257 10.46 -3.46 -3.31
CA ALA A 257 9.12 -3.73 -2.81
C ALA A 257 8.22 -2.56 -3.23
N MET A 258 7.05 -2.82 -3.81
CA MET A 258 6.19 -1.75 -4.30
C MET A 258 4.73 -2.00 -3.90
N GLU A 259 3.97 -0.91 -3.71
CA GLU A 259 2.51 -0.92 -3.66
C GLU A 259 1.95 -0.44 -5.02
N ALA A 260 1.12 -1.25 -5.64
CA ALA A 260 0.52 -0.93 -6.94
C ALA A 260 -0.94 -0.42 -6.83
N GLN A 261 -1.40 -0.04 -5.63
CA GLN A 261 -2.75 0.50 -5.41
C GLN A 261 -3.06 1.68 -6.32
N SER A 262 -2.10 2.58 -6.52
CA SER A 262 -2.22 3.77 -7.38
C SER A 262 -2.52 3.45 -8.84
N PHE A 263 -2.32 2.22 -9.28
CA PHE A 263 -2.66 1.77 -10.62
C PHE A 263 -4.12 1.28 -10.72
N GLY A 264 -5.07 2.17 -10.42
CA GLY A 264 -6.49 1.95 -10.65
C GLY A 264 -7.20 1.06 -9.63
N VAL A 265 -6.62 0.82 -8.46
CA VAL A 265 -7.28 0.14 -7.35
C VAL A 265 -7.97 1.18 -6.48
N PRO A 266 -9.28 1.05 -6.19
CA PRO A 266 -9.99 2.01 -5.37
C PRO A 266 -9.49 1.97 -3.91
N LEU A 267 -9.68 3.06 -3.19
CA LEU A 267 -9.49 3.08 -1.74
C LEU A 267 -10.55 2.20 -1.09
N GLY A 268 -10.13 1.18 -0.33
CA GLY A 268 -10.99 0.12 0.21
C GLY A 268 -10.90 -0.05 1.72
N PHE A 269 -10.63 1.03 2.49
CA PHE A 269 -10.62 0.99 3.96
C PHE A 269 -9.69 -0.11 4.55
N GLY A 270 -8.52 -0.28 3.98
CA GLY A 270 -7.55 -1.27 4.38
C GLY A 270 -7.31 -2.39 3.36
N GLY A 271 -7.78 -2.20 2.15
CA GLY A 271 -7.54 -3.12 1.03
C GLY A 271 -8.82 -3.73 0.44
N PRO A 272 -8.67 -4.70 -0.47
CA PRO A 272 -7.38 -5.29 -0.88
C PRO A 272 -6.52 -4.32 -1.70
N TYR A 273 -5.19 -4.41 -1.53
CA TYR A 273 -4.19 -3.68 -2.30
C TYR A 273 -3.33 -4.65 -3.13
N CYS A 274 -2.20 -4.22 -3.68
CA CYS A 274 -1.40 -5.05 -4.57
C CYS A 274 0.10 -4.82 -4.33
N GLY A 275 0.65 -5.56 -3.38
CA GLY A 275 2.10 -5.57 -3.18
C GLY A 275 2.82 -6.21 -4.36
N VAL A 276 4.05 -5.79 -4.61
CA VAL A 276 4.91 -6.32 -5.67
C VAL A 276 6.34 -6.47 -5.17
N ILE A 277 6.99 -7.53 -5.61
CA ILE A 277 8.45 -7.69 -5.47
C ILE A 277 9.05 -7.77 -6.86
N ALA A 278 10.07 -6.94 -7.11
CA ALA A 278 10.88 -7.00 -8.31
C ALA A 278 12.37 -7.06 -7.94
N THR A 279 13.18 -7.82 -8.70
CA THR A 279 14.58 -8.09 -8.34
C THR A 279 15.41 -8.50 -9.54
N ARG A 280 16.71 -8.75 -9.31
CA ARG A 280 17.64 -9.31 -10.29
C ARG A 280 17.38 -10.80 -10.51
N GLU A 281 17.61 -11.28 -11.70
CA GLU A 281 17.41 -12.69 -12.08
C GLU A 281 18.15 -13.67 -11.15
N GLN A 282 19.37 -13.32 -10.75
CA GLN A 282 20.17 -14.13 -9.84
C GLN A 282 19.50 -14.42 -8.49
N TYR A 283 18.54 -13.59 -8.05
CA TYR A 283 17.83 -13.72 -6.77
C TYR A 283 16.47 -14.42 -6.87
N VAL A 284 16.01 -14.73 -8.09
CA VAL A 284 14.65 -15.25 -8.34
C VAL A 284 14.30 -16.48 -7.51
N ARG A 285 15.27 -17.35 -7.21
CA ARG A 285 15.05 -18.58 -6.43
C ARG A 285 14.72 -18.33 -4.96
N GLN A 286 15.03 -17.13 -4.45
CA GLN A 286 14.72 -16.72 -3.07
C GLN A 286 13.57 -15.71 -3.00
N MET A 287 13.03 -15.30 -4.15
CA MET A 287 11.95 -14.31 -4.21
C MET A 287 10.64 -14.90 -3.72
N PRO A 288 9.92 -14.29 -2.76
CA PRO A 288 8.59 -14.69 -2.36
C PRO A 288 7.53 -14.47 -3.46
N GLY A 289 6.40 -15.13 -3.32
CA GLY A 289 5.26 -14.99 -4.22
C GLY A 289 5.37 -15.87 -5.47
N ARG A 290 4.26 -15.93 -6.22
CA ARG A 290 4.13 -16.74 -7.41
C ARG A 290 4.79 -16.08 -8.62
N LEU A 291 5.17 -16.93 -9.56
CA LEU A 291 5.73 -16.54 -10.85
C LEU A 291 5.02 -17.28 -11.97
N VAL A 292 4.70 -16.55 -13.03
CA VAL A 292 4.23 -17.11 -14.27
C VAL A 292 5.35 -17.03 -15.31
N GLY A 293 5.62 -18.13 -15.97
CA GLY A 293 6.60 -18.22 -17.06
C GLY A 293 5.92 -18.53 -18.39
N GLN A 294 6.57 -18.12 -19.47
CA GLN A 294 6.19 -18.49 -20.82
C GLN A 294 6.80 -19.86 -21.18
N THR A 295 6.01 -20.68 -21.87
CA THR A 295 6.43 -21.99 -22.36
C THR A 295 5.81 -22.26 -23.75
N THR A 296 6.06 -23.44 -24.29
CA THR A 296 5.39 -23.93 -25.50
C THR A 296 4.68 -25.26 -25.20
N ASP A 297 3.52 -25.45 -25.81
CA ASP A 297 2.82 -26.73 -25.75
C ASP A 297 3.49 -27.77 -26.68
N ARG A 298 2.97 -29.00 -26.64
CA ARG A 298 3.47 -30.10 -27.49
C ARG A 298 3.39 -29.85 -29.01
N ASN A 299 2.61 -28.86 -29.42
CA ASN A 299 2.45 -28.47 -30.83
C ASN A 299 3.30 -27.24 -31.18
N GLY A 300 4.13 -26.75 -30.26
CA GLY A 300 4.95 -25.56 -30.42
C GLY A 300 4.20 -24.24 -30.25
N LYS A 301 2.92 -24.26 -29.81
CA LYS A 301 2.16 -23.05 -29.53
C LYS A 301 2.57 -22.44 -28.18
N ARG A 302 2.71 -21.11 -28.15
CA ARG A 302 3.00 -20.36 -26.91
C ARG A 302 1.92 -20.60 -25.86
N GLY A 303 2.34 -20.84 -24.63
CA GLY A 303 1.48 -20.97 -23.47
C GLY A 303 2.14 -20.39 -22.22
N PHE A 304 1.39 -20.32 -21.10
CA PHE A 304 1.83 -19.77 -19.85
C PHE A 304 1.55 -20.77 -18.72
N VAL A 305 2.46 -20.84 -17.74
CA VAL A 305 2.38 -21.76 -16.61
C VAL A 305 2.90 -21.11 -15.33
N LEU A 306 2.40 -21.57 -14.17
CA LEU A 306 3.07 -21.29 -12.90
C LEU A 306 4.44 -21.95 -12.92
N THR A 307 5.47 -21.23 -12.48
CA THR A 307 6.85 -21.71 -12.47
C THR A 307 7.48 -21.57 -11.08
N LEU A 308 8.56 -22.33 -10.83
CA LEU A 308 9.30 -22.35 -9.56
C LEU A 308 8.42 -22.62 -8.32
N ALA A 309 7.31 -23.34 -8.45
CA ALA A 309 6.37 -23.65 -7.37
C ALA A 309 7.01 -24.44 -6.21
N THR A 310 8.16 -25.07 -6.42
CA THR A 310 8.91 -25.79 -5.36
C THR A 310 9.36 -24.89 -4.20
N ARG A 311 9.28 -23.56 -4.31
CA ARG A 311 9.57 -22.59 -3.24
C ARG A 311 8.38 -22.42 -2.28
N GLU A 312 7.18 -22.82 -2.69
CA GLU A 312 5.93 -22.52 -2.00
C GLU A 312 5.68 -23.45 -0.80
N GLN A 313 4.89 -22.94 0.16
CA GLN A 313 4.60 -23.57 1.44
C GLN A 313 3.93 -24.96 1.29
N HIS A 314 3.00 -25.12 0.33
CA HIS A 314 2.29 -26.38 0.13
C HIS A 314 3.20 -27.52 -0.35
N ILE A 315 4.40 -27.22 -0.84
CA ILE A 315 5.42 -28.19 -1.23
C ILE A 315 6.50 -28.33 -0.15
N ARG A 316 7.07 -27.22 0.30
CA ARG A 316 8.23 -27.21 1.21
C ARG A 316 7.88 -27.12 2.69
N ARG A 317 6.63 -26.85 3.04
CA ARG A 317 6.15 -26.71 4.41
C ARG A 317 7.00 -25.68 5.19
N GLU A 318 7.60 -26.08 6.33
CA GLU A 318 8.47 -25.24 7.17
C GLU A 318 9.76 -24.74 6.46
N LYS A 319 10.15 -25.39 5.36
CA LYS A 319 11.32 -25.01 4.54
C LYS A 319 10.97 -24.11 3.36
N ALA A 320 9.73 -23.62 3.30
CA ALA A 320 9.31 -22.69 2.25
C ALA A 320 10.06 -21.37 2.32
N THR A 321 10.21 -20.72 1.18
CA THR A 321 10.87 -19.40 1.08
C THR A 321 10.09 -18.33 1.86
N SER A 322 8.77 -18.46 1.94
CA SER A 322 7.87 -17.53 2.62
C SER A 322 6.57 -18.24 3.03
N ASN A 323 5.84 -17.65 3.97
CA ASN A 323 4.49 -18.08 4.36
C ASN A 323 3.39 -17.50 3.45
N ILE A 324 3.74 -16.74 2.42
CA ILE A 324 2.79 -16.23 1.43
C ILE A 324 2.14 -17.42 0.72
N CYS A 325 0.81 -17.53 0.83
CA CYS A 325 0.05 -18.64 0.26
C CYS A 325 -0.46 -18.31 -1.14
N THR A 326 -1.01 -17.11 -1.33
CA THR A 326 -1.59 -16.65 -2.59
C THR A 326 -1.15 -15.22 -2.87
N ASN A 327 -1.67 -14.65 -3.94
CA ASN A 327 -1.45 -13.26 -4.33
C ASN A 327 -2.80 -12.56 -4.58
N GLN A 328 -2.78 -11.29 -4.90
CA GLN A 328 -3.95 -10.48 -5.22
C GLN A 328 -4.21 -10.47 -6.74
N ALA A 329 -4.52 -11.65 -7.32
CA ALA A 329 -4.58 -11.81 -8.78
C ALA A 329 -5.59 -10.86 -9.46
N LEU A 330 -6.79 -10.68 -8.89
CA LEU A 330 -7.80 -9.76 -9.45
C LEU A 330 -7.36 -8.30 -9.33
N ILE A 331 -6.69 -7.94 -8.24
CA ILE A 331 -6.20 -6.57 -8.03
C ILE A 331 -5.00 -6.29 -8.95
N ALA A 332 -4.10 -7.26 -9.12
CA ALA A 332 -3.03 -7.18 -10.11
C ALA A 332 -3.57 -7.02 -11.54
N LEU A 333 -4.71 -7.66 -11.87
CA LEU A 333 -5.39 -7.45 -13.14
C LEU A 333 -5.91 -6.02 -13.29
N MET A 334 -6.47 -5.41 -12.22
CA MET A 334 -6.85 -3.98 -12.26
C MET A 334 -5.65 -3.10 -12.60
N ALA A 335 -4.51 -3.33 -11.94
CA ALA A 335 -3.27 -2.60 -12.19
C ALA A 335 -2.74 -2.84 -13.61
N ASN A 336 -2.80 -4.06 -14.11
CA ASN A 336 -2.44 -4.41 -15.48
C ASN A 336 -3.29 -3.65 -16.51
N ILE A 337 -4.62 -3.65 -16.34
CA ILE A 337 -5.55 -2.92 -17.21
C ILE A 337 -5.25 -1.42 -17.16
N PHE A 338 -5.05 -0.86 -15.98
CA PHE A 338 -4.69 0.55 -15.78
C PHE A 338 -3.42 0.92 -16.57
N MET A 339 -2.33 0.19 -16.35
CA MET A 339 -1.06 0.41 -17.05
C MET A 339 -1.20 0.29 -18.56
N THR A 340 -2.02 -0.66 -19.04
CA THR A 340 -2.31 -0.85 -20.47
C THR A 340 -3.04 0.35 -21.06
N ILE A 341 -4.04 0.90 -20.36
CA ILE A 341 -4.84 2.03 -20.82
C ILE A 341 -4.01 3.31 -20.88
N TYR A 342 -3.29 3.60 -19.81
CA TYR A 342 -2.47 4.80 -19.76
C TYR A 342 -1.24 4.70 -20.67
N GLY A 343 -0.62 3.55 -20.74
CA GLY A 343 0.62 3.35 -21.47
C GLY A 343 1.72 4.31 -20.98
N LYS A 344 2.85 4.32 -21.67
CA LYS A 344 4.01 5.15 -21.31
C LYS A 344 3.69 6.66 -21.29
N VAL A 345 2.92 7.12 -22.27
CA VAL A 345 2.62 8.56 -22.41
C VAL A 345 1.61 9.01 -21.35
N GLY A 346 0.55 8.24 -21.17
CA GLY A 346 -0.50 8.55 -20.19
C GLY A 346 0.02 8.51 -18.75
N LEU A 347 0.82 7.51 -18.39
CA LEU A 347 1.41 7.44 -17.04
C LEU A 347 2.34 8.62 -16.76
N LYS A 348 3.15 9.03 -17.75
CA LYS A 348 3.99 10.22 -17.62
C LYS A 348 3.18 11.50 -17.43
N GLU A 349 2.09 11.65 -18.18
CA GLU A 349 1.20 12.81 -18.05
C GLU A 349 0.47 12.81 -16.70
N LEU A 350 -0.02 11.65 -16.25
CA LEU A 350 -0.62 11.49 -14.94
C LEU A 350 0.34 11.95 -13.83
N ALA A 351 1.57 11.46 -13.84
CA ALA A 351 2.59 11.85 -12.87
C ALA A 351 2.92 13.36 -12.93
N ARG A 352 2.97 13.96 -14.12
CA ARG A 352 3.18 15.41 -14.26
C ARG A 352 2.05 16.22 -13.65
N GLN A 353 0.80 15.81 -13.82
CA GLN A 353 -0.35 16.48 -13.21
C GLN A 353 -0.29 16.42 -11.68
N ASN A 354 0.08 15.28 -11.12
CA ASN A 354 0.31 15.13 -9.68
C ASN A 354 1.36 16.13 -9.18
N LEU A 355 2.53 16.15 -9.79
CA LEU A 355 3.62 17.04 -9.42
C LEU A 355 3.22 18.52 -9.56
N ALA A 356 2.60 18.92 -10.68
CA ALA A 356 2.21 20.29 -10.93
C ALA A 356 1.21 20.82 -9.89
N LYS A 357 0.23 19.99 -9.49
CA LYS A 357 -0.74 20.36 -8.46
C LYS A 357 -0.10 20.41 -7.07
N THR A 358 0.83 19.50 -6.79
CA THR A 358 1.62 19.53 -5.55
C THR A 358 2.48 20.78 -5.46
N ASP A 359 3.18 21.14 -6.52
CA ASP A 359 4.00 22.37 -6.54
C ASP A 359 3.14 23.62 -6.37
N TYR A 360 1.95 23.66 -6.99
CA TYR A 360 1.00 24.73 -6.75
C TYR A 360 0.56 24.80 -5.28
N ALA A 361 0.18 23.67 -4.68
CA ALA A 361 -0.22 23.61 -3.28
C ALA A 361 0.92 24.07 -2.35
N VAL A 362 2.14 23.58 -2.57
CA VAL A 362 3.34 24.00 -1.82
C VAL A 362 3.56 25.49 -1.90
N GLN A 363 3.46 26.10 -3.10
CA GLN A 363 3.60 27.54 -3.28
C GLN A 363 2.53 28.33 -2.52
N GLN A 364 1.29 27.83 -2.46
CA GLN A 364 0.24 28.50 -1.70
C GLN A 364 0.45 28.34 -0.17
N PHE A 365 0.75 27.15 0.31
CA PHE A 365 1.03 26.92 1.73
C PHE A 365 2.26 27.70 2.23
N ALA A 366 3.31 27.81 1.43
CA ALA A 366 4.53 28.54 1.78
C ALA A 366 4.33 30.03 2.09
N LYS A 367 3.19 30.61 1.70
CA LYS A 367 2.83 32.01 2.03
C LYS A 367 2.38 32.15 3.50
N HIS A 368 2.00 31.07 4.15
CA HIS A 368 1.34 31.07 5.46
C HIS A 368 1.95 30.10 6.46
N ALA A 369 2.74 29.11 6.01
CA ALA A 369 3.28 28.06 6.87
C ALA A 369 4.68 27.65 6.39
N LYS A 370 5.43 26.95 7.23
CA LYS A 370 6.75 26.43 6.89
C LYS A 370 6.61 25.10 6.15
N ILE A 371 7.19 25.01 4.96
CA ILE A 371 7.34 23.75 4.24
C ILE A 371 8.61 23.06 4.72
N LEU A 372 8.48 21.92 5.39
CA LEU A 372 9.64 21.13 5.80
C LEU A 372 10.22 20.38 4.60
N PHE A 373 11.51 20.08 4.70
CA PHE A 373 12.25 19.28 3.70
C PHE A 373 12.24 19.87 2.27
N SER A 374 12.07 21.19 2.16
CA SER A 374 11.93 21.90 0.87
C SER A 374 13.18 21.84 -0.01
N ALA A 375 14.35 21.54 0.56
CA ALA A 375 15.61 21.43 -0.18
C ALA A 375 15.72 20.13 -1.01
N ALA A 376 14.94 19.07 -0.70
CA ALA A 376 14.92 17.84 -1.46
C ALA A 376 13.84 17.89 -2.56
N PRO A 377 14.07 17.25 -3.72
CA PRO A 377 13.01 17.03 -4.70
C PRO A 377 11.90 16.16 -4.10
N ARG A 378 10.67 16.40 -4.55
CA ARG A 378 9.46 15.70 -4.07
C ARG A 378 8.62 15.20 -5.23
N PHE A 379 7.62 14.37 -4.92
CA PHE A 379 6.61 13.99 -5.89
C PHE A 379 5.24 14.60 -5.53
N ASN A 380 4.29 13.83 -5.04
CA ASN A 380 2.92 14.27 -4.80
C ASN A 380 2.55 14.47 -3.32
N GLU A 381 3.52 14.31 -2.43
CA GLU A 381 3.38 14.57 -0.99
C GLU A 381 4.39 15.62 -0.52
N PHE A 382 4.01 16.35 0.55
CA PHE A 382 4.84 17.38 1.18
C PHE A 382 4.42 17.61 2.63
N VAL A 383 5.36 18.09 3.44
CA VAL A 383 5.13 18.33 4.88
C VAL A 383 5.00 19.82 5.16
N VAL A 384 3.89 20.19 5.82
CA VAL A 384 3.59 21.54 6.27
C VAL A 384 3.68 21.58 7.79
N GLN A 385 4.42 22.54 8.35
CA GLN A 385 4.48 22.85 9.77
C GLN A 385 3.77 24.16 10.05
N THR A 386 2.82 24.13 10.98
CA THR A 386 1.99 25.28 11.37
C THR A 386 2.21 25.67 12.84
N SER A 387 1.77 26.86 13.25
CA SER A 387 1.74 27.27 14.64
C SER A 387 0.63 26.56 15.43
N GLU A 388 -0.49 26.28 14.78
CA GLU A 388 -1.67 25.62 15.33
C GLU A 388 -1.54 24.09 15.27
N ASP A 389 -2.23 23.41 16.17
CA ASP A 389 -2.35 21.94 16.16
C ASP A 389 -3.02 21.45 14.86
N PRO A 390 -2.40 20.56 14.08
CA PRO A 390 -2.98 19.99 12.87
C PRO A 390 -4.35 19.33 13.07
N TYR A 391 -4.67 18.81 14.24
CA TYR A 391 -6.00 18.25 14.53
C TYR A 391 -7.07 19.33 14.56
N ALA A 392 -6.77 20.51 15.12
CA ALA A 392 -7.70 21.64 15.13
C ALA A 392 -7.93 22.18 13.71
N ILE A 393 -6.85 22.30 12.91
CA ILE A 393 -6.93 22.66 11.50
C ILE A 393 -7.83 21.65 10.73
N ASN A 394 -7.59 20.36 10.89
CA ASN A 394 -8.37 19.32 10.22
C ASN A 394 -9.85 19.34 10.62
N SER A 395 -10.18 19.59 11.89
CA SER A 395 -11.58 19.72 12.35
C SER A 395 -12.29 20.88 11.65
N ARG A 396 -11.61 22.02 11.46
CA ARG A 396 -12.13 23.18 10.74
C ARG A 396 -12.33 22.87 9.25
N ILE A 397 -11.36 22.25 8.61
CA ILE A 397 -11.37 21.88 7.19
C ILE A 397 -12.48 20.86 6.91
N LEU A 398 -12.67 19.87 7.81
CA LEU A 398 -13.70 18.83 7.67
C LEU A 398 -15.12 19.43 7.58
N GLY A 399 -15.39 20.53 8.29
CA GLY A 399 -16.65 21.27 8.20
C GLY A 399 -16.95 21.84 6.79
N HIS A 400 -15.94 21.94 5.93
CA HIS A 400 -16.05 22.36 4.53
C HIS A 400 -16.03 21.18 3.54
N LYS A 401 -16.30 19.95 4.00
CA LYS A 401 -16.23 18.71 3.22
C LYS A 401 -14.85 18.48 2.58
N ILE A 402 -13.79 18.77 3.31
CA ILE A 402 -12.42 18.52 2.89
C ILE A 402 -11.74 17.67 3.97
N VAL A 403 -11.09 16.60 3.58
CA VAL A 403 -10.20 15.79 4.43
C VAL A 403 -8.80 16.37 4.30
N GLY A 404 -8.26 16.89 5.40
CA GLY A 404 -6.96 17.55 5.43
C GLY A 404 -5.78 16.59 5.48
N GLY A 405 -4.58 17.14 5.71
CA GLY A 405 -3.34 16.35 5.79
C GLY A 405 -3.26 15.49 7.06
N LEU A 406 -2.41 14.46 7.01
CA LEU A 406 -2.16 13.56 8.12
C LEU A 406 -1.29 14.23 9.19
N PRO A 407 -1.75 14.41 10.46
CA PRO A 407 -0.91 14.89 11.55
C PRO A 407 0.26 13.94 11.83
N LEU A 408 1.49 14.45 11.85
CA LEU A 408 2.70 13.62 11.96
C LEU A 408 3.14 13.36 13.42
N LYS A 409 2.58 14.06 14.40
CA LYS A 409 3.00 14.01 15.81
C LYS A 409 3.02 12.60 16.40
N LYS A 410 2.11 11.71 15.95
CA LYS A 410 2.07 10.30 16.40
C LYS A 410 3.35 9.55 16.01
N PHE A 411 3.92 9.82 14.83
CA PHE A 411 5.03 9.08 14.25
C PHE A 411 6.37 9.81 14.40
N TYR A 412 6.33 11.14 14.40
CA TYR A 412 7.49 12.05 14.42
C TYR A 412 7.22 13.23 15.36
N PRO A 413 7.19 12.99 16.68
CA PRO A 413 6.88 14.05 17.67
C PRO A 413 7.86 15.23 17.60
N GLU A 414 9.10 14.98 17.15
CA GLU A 414 10.13 16.02 16.98
C GLU A 414 9.81 17.03 15.89
N LEU A 415 8.89 16.74 14.95
CA LEU A 415 8.46 17.68 13.93
C LEU A 415 7.37 18.66 14.43
N GLY A 416 6.93 18.51 15.69
CA GLY A 416 5.93 19.39 16.29
C GLY A 416 4.58 19.37 15.57
N ASN A 417 4.03 20.55 15.28
CA ASN A 417 2.74 20.71 14.60
C ASN A 417 2.88 20.54 13.08
N ALA A 418 3.42 19.41 12.65
CA ALA A 418 3.59 19.08 11.24
C ALA A 418 2.50 18.12 10.75
N SER A 419 2.10 18.29 9.49
CA SER A 419 1.17 17.40 8.78
C SER A 419 1.66 17.09 7.37
N LEU A 420 1.40 15.86 6.92
CA LEU A 420 1.69 15.38 5.57
C LEU A 420 0.48 15.62 4.68
N TRP A 421 0.69 16.26 3.55
CA TRP A 421 -0.34 16.61 2.56
C TRP A 421 -0.04 15.93 1.23
N CYS A 422 -1.09 15.54 0.52
CA CYS A 422 -1.00 14.90 -0.79
C CYS A 422 -1.88 15.62 -1.80
N CYS A 423 -1.36 15.77 -3.04
CA CYS A 423 -2.15 16.23 -4.19
C CYS A 423 -1.99 15.23 -5.34
N THR A 424 -3.11 14.76 -5.86
CA THR A 424 -3.15 13.92 -7.07
C THR A 424 -3.80 14.68 -8.23
N GLU A 425 -3.94 14.05 -9.40
CA GLU A 425 -4.69 14.63 -10.51
C GLU A 425 -6.17 14.86 -10.17
N MET A 426 -6.68 14.19 -9.14
CA MET A 426 -8.06 14.38 -8.66
C MET A 426 -8.22 15.67 -7.82
N THR A 427 -7.13 16.23 -7.32
CA THR A 427 -7.15 17.48 -6.54
C THR A 427 -7.37 18.67 -7.48
N ASN A 428 -8.38 19.49 -7.25
CA ASN A 428 -8.63 20.69 -8.06
C ASN A 428 -8.07 21.96 -7.39
N ARG A 429 -7.83 23.00 -8.19
CA ARG A 429 -7.27 24.26 -7.73
C ARG A 429 -8.11 24.94 -6.65
N THR A 430 -9.43 24.96 -6.82
CA THR A 430 -10.36 25.59 -5.85
C THR A 430 -10.25 24.93 -4.48
N SER A 431 -10.14 23.59 -4.43
CA SER A 431 -9.94 22.87 -3.16
C SER A 431 -8.60 23.19 -2.51
N ILE A 432 -7.53 23.37 -3.31
CA ILE A 432 -6.21 23.80 -2.81
C ILE A 432 -6.32 25.20 -2.20
N ASP A 433 -6.89 26.15 -2.94
CA ASP A 433 -7.02 27.55 -2.47
C ASP A 433 -7.89 27.62 -1.20
N THR A 434 -8.97 26.83 -1.15
CA THR A 434 -9.86 26.75 0.02
C THR A 434 -9.12 26.20 1.24
N VAL A 435 -8.42 25.07 1.09
CA VAL A 435 -7.74 24.43 2.24
C VAL A 435 -6.62 25.29 2.79
N VAL A 436 -5.86 25.97 1.90
CA VAL A 436 -4.81 26.90 2.32
C VAL A 436 -5.40 28.09 3.06
N GLY A 437 -6.50 28.65 2.56
CA GLY A 437 -7.21 29.77 3.22
C GLY A 437 -7.71 29.37 4.62
N LEU A 438 -8.28 28.19 4.79
CA LEU A 438 -8.75 27.67 6.07
C LEU A 438 -7.60 27.37 7.04
N ALA A 439 -6.49 26.81 6.55
CA ALA A 439 -5.31 26.54 7.37
C ALA A 439 -4.61 27.84 7.84
N ALA A 440 -4.69 28.92 7.04
CA ALA A 440 -4.06 30.21 7.36
C ALA A 440 -4.88 31.08 8.32
N GLN A 441 -6.14 30.75 8.62
CA GLN A 441 -7.01 31.59 9.47
C GLN A 441 -6.46 31.78 10.89
N SER A 442 -5.85 30.78 11.48
CA SER A 442 -5.25 30.85 12.82
C SER A 442 -4.00 31.72 12.87
N GLU A 443 -3.18 31.70 11.83
CA GLU A 443 -1.95 32.51 11.81
C GLU A 443 -2.24 34.01 11.71
N ARG A 444 -3.36 34.41 11.10
CA ARG A 444 -3.80 35.80 11.09
C ARG A 444 -4.24 36.28 12.48
N SER A 445 -4.97 35.43 13.23
CA SER A 445 -5.39 35.79 14.57
C SER A 445 -4.23 35.85 15.58
N VAL A 446 -3.21 35.01 15.42
CA VAL A 446 -2.00 35.02 16.27
C VAL A 446 -1.12 36.22 15.93
N ARG A 447 -0.98 36.61 14.65
CA ARG A 447 -0.22 37.81 14.25
C ARG A 447 -0.90 39.08 14.71
N SER A 448 -2.22 39.21 14.56
CA SER A 448 -2.95 40.37 15.06
C SER A 448 -2.85 40.50 16.60
N ALA A 449 -2.93 39.40 17.33
CA ALA A 449 -2.76 39.42 18.79
C ALA A 449 -1.34 39.78 19.23
N ASN A 450 -0.31 39.35 18.51
CA ASN A 450 1.08 39.73 18.77
C ASN A 450 1.36 41.16 18.39
N GLU A 451 0.83 41.65 17.26
CA GLU A 451 0.96 43.06 16.86
C GLU A 451 0.22 44.02 17.83
N GLU A 452 -0.92 43.61 18.39
CA GLU A 452 -1.61 44.33 19.45
C GLU A 452 -0.83 44.32 20.77
N ALA A 453 -0.18 43.20 21.13
CA ALA A 453 0.65 43.08 22.31
C ALA A 453 1.93 43.93 22.22
N ASP A 454 2.61 43.94 21.05
CA ASP A 454 3.79 44.74 20.79
C ASP A 454 3.45 46.27 20.82
N VAL A 455 2.26 46.67 20.36
CA VAL A 455 1.79 48.05 20.44
C VAL A 455 1.48 48.48 21.88
N GLU A 456 0.95 47.58 22.71
CA GLU A 456 0.72 47.87 24.14
C GLU A 456 2.03 47.91 24.93
N GLU A 457 3.07 47.15 24.56
CA GLU A 457 4.38 47.16 25.26
C GLU A 457 5.20 48.42 24.87
N VAL A 458 5.02 48.93 23.67
CA VAL A 458 5.65 50.19 23.22
C VAL A 458 4.93 51.43 23.78
N ALA A 459 3.66 51.29 24.22
CA ALA A 459 2.84 52.36 24.76
C ALA A 459 2.94 52.47 26.31
N ARG A 460 3.69 51.59 26.98
CA ARG A 460 4.06 51.66 28.39
C ARG A 460 5.52 52.08 28.57
#